data_2920ba4e869fac9b371d12cb988ddf40
#
_entry.id   2920ba4e869fac9b371d12cb988ddf40
#
_cell.length_a   1.000
_cell.length_b   1.000
_cell.length_c   1.000
_cell.angle_alpha   90.00
_cell.angle_beta   90.00
_cell.angle_gamma   90.00
#
_symmetry.space_group_name_H-M   'P 1'
#
loop_
_entity.id
_entity.type
_entity.pdbx_description
1 polymer ?
#
loop_
_entity_poly.entity_id
_entity_poly.type
_entity_poly.pdbx_seq_one_letter_code
_entity_poly.pdbx_strand_id
1 'polypeptide(L)'
;MTRASSMFDLISEQTEQRPYFESGGIGRSHEFYTGEEQFQREMSRIYGRHWLPVDHVSRLKEKGAYSTLNIGSGSVLLLHGDDGIQAYHNYCRHRGYKLVEEPSGKRQSLVCLYHCWVYDRNGRLKSLNGTYFDHFFEKEKNGLLPIRTEVRHGVVFVTFADDAPDLDEVLGEFGEFARVYELADLECVQAKDYPVASNWKLVAHNVNESLHFPTAHKDLHRITDFDDAGTYDLRGDIVGAWQSIRSGFNSVSMTGHSRRTPLPLVPEADRQRINWITILPNLLFGFTADYVMMQWVWPESPGTCFVRHFWLFHPSETAKDDFSHEAVFALWDKANYEDWEMCERTHRGLSNPLWRPGQLSLDEEVVSQIDAWVAARTADHTRDTEATEPARPAAVAEGGA
;
A
#
# COMPACT_ATOMS: atom_id res chain seq x y z
N MET A 1 -24.65 -22.44 9.88
CA MET A 1 -23.87 -21.57 8.98
C MET A 1 -23.00 -22.46 8.13
N THR A 2 -23.29 -22.60 6.87
CA THR A 2 -22.43 -23.28 5.89
C THR A 2 -21.12 -22.49 5.81
N ARG A 3 -19.98 -23.14 6.04
CA ARG A 3 -18.68 -22.51 5.80
C ARG A 3 -18.61 -22.16 4.32
N ALA A 4 -18.32 -20.90 4.00
CA ALA A 4 -18.04 -20.50 2.62
C ALA A 4 -16.93 -21.38 2.04
N SER A 5 -17.06 -21.78 0.80
CA SER A 5 -16.12 -22.70 0.16
C SER A 5 -14.84 -22.00 -0.30
N SER A 6 -14.89 -20.69 -0.54
CA SER A 6 -13.75 -19.85 -0.95
C SER A 6 -13.92 -18.39 -0.52
N MET A 7 -12.85 -17.58 -0.64
CA MET A 7 -12.92 -16.13 -0.49
C MET A 7 -13.84 -15.51 -1.56
N PHE A 8 -13.86 -16.06 -2.75
CA PHE A 8 -14.76 -15.61 -3.81
C PHE A 8 -16.23 -15.72 -3.39
N ASP A 9 -16.62 -16.84 -2.76
CA ASP A 9 -18.00 -17.03 -2.28
C ASP A 9 -18.34 -16.03 -1.15
N LEU A 10 -17.40 -15.74 -0.27
CA LEU A 10 -17.58 -14.75 0.81
C LEU A 10 -17.81 -13.34 0.28
N ILE A 11 -17.13 -12.98 -0.78
CA ILE A 11 -17.16 -11.63 -1.38
C ILE A 11 -18.35 -11.51 -2.34
N SER A 12 -18.58 -12.51 -3.21
CA SER A 12 -19.64 -12.47 -4.23
C SER A 12 -21.06 -12.47 -3.66
N GLU A 13 -21.27 -13.00 -2.44
CA GLU A 13 -22.57 -12.89 -1.76
C GLU A 13 -22.92 -11.45 -1.33
N GLN A 14 -21.95 -10.54 -1.32
CA GLN A 14 -22.09 -9.17 -0.79
C GLN A 14 -22.03 -8.07 -1.86
N THR A 15 -21.64 -8.40 -3.10
CA THR A 15 -21.45 -7.41 -4.16
C THR A 15 -22.66 -7.28 -5.08
N GLU A 16 -23.20 -6.06 -5.23
CA GLU A 16 -24.01 -5.68 -6.39
C GLU A 16 -23.09 -5.52 -7.60
N GLN A 17 -23.48 -6.08 -8.76
CA GLN A 17 -22.70 -6.00 -10.00
C GLN A 17 -22.35 -4.55 -10.35
N ARG A 18 -21.06 -4.24 -10.38
CA ARG A 18 -20.58 -3.01 -11.02
C ARG A 18 -20.69 -3.16 -12.54
N PRO A 19 -20.95 -2.05 -13.27
CA PRO A 19 -20.96 -2.11 -14.73
C PRO A 19 -19.59 -2.56 -15.22
N TYR A 20 -19.58 -3.67 -15.94
CA TYR A 20 -18.39 -4.24 -16.58
C TYR A 20 -17.75 -3.21 -17.52
N PHE A 21 -16.45 -3.04 -17.46
CA PHE A 21 -15.70 -2.31 -18.48
C PHE A 21 -15.67 -3.19 -19.75
N GLU A 22 -16.53 -2.89 -20.73
CA GLU A 22 -16.69 -3.67 -21.96
C GLU A 22 -15.46 -3.64 -22.89
N SER A 23 -14.40 -2.91 -22.55
CA SER A 23 -13.15 -2.85 -23.32
C SER A 23 -11.96 -2.59 -22.43
N GLY A 24 -10.84 -3.21 -22.71
CA GLY A 24 -9.55 -2.85 -22.13
C GLY A 24 -9.35 -1.33 -22.22
N GLY A 25 -8.91 -0.72 -21.14
CA GLY A 25 -8.72 0.74 -21.05
C GLY A 25 -7.64 1.22 -22.02
N ILE A 26 -7.59 2.53 -22.24
CA ILE A 26 -6.42 3.16 -22.88
C ILE A 26 -5.54 3.67 -21.75
N GLY A 27 -4.24 3.38 -21.82
CA GLY A 27 -3.25 3.91 -20.90
C GLY A 27 -3.30 5.44 -20.82
N ARG A 28 -2.83 6.02 -19.73
CA ARG A 28 -2.83 7.47 -19.50
C ARG A 28 -1.69 8.14 -20.28
N SER A 29 -1.79 9.45 -20.45
CA SER A 29 -0.72 10.23 -21.09
C SER A 29 0.57 10.20 -20.27
N HIS A 30 1.70 10.56 -20.88
CA HIS A 30 2.97 10.57 -20.16
C HIS A 30 2.98 11.54 -18.98
N GLU A 31 2.29 12.68 -19.08
CA GLU A 31 2.19 13.67 -18.00
C GLU A 31 1.53 13.11 -16.74
N PHE A 32 0.63 12.11 -16.88
CA PHE A 32 0.02 11.44 -15.74
C PHE A 32 1.04 10.74 -14.85
N TYR A 33 2.17 10.27 -15.43
CA TYR A 33 3.22 9.58 -14.71
C TYR A 33 4.46 10.45 -14.44
N THR A 34 4.74 11.42 -15.31
CA THR A 34 6.02 12.17 -15.26
C THR A 34 5.83 13.66 -14.96
N GLY A 35 4.57 14.14 -14.96
CA GLY A 35 4.26 15.55 -14.78
C GLY A 35 4.36 16.01 -13.33
N GLU A 36 5.13 17.07 -13.07
CA GLU A 36 5.25 17.68 -11.73
C GLU A 36 3.91 18.18 -11.20
N GLU A 37 3.10 18.82 -12.03
CA GLU A 37 1.79 19.33 -11.63
C GLU A 37 0.83 18.19 -11.23
N GLN A 38 0.85 17.06 -11.97
CA GLN A 38 0.09 15.88 -11.63
C GLN A 38 0.55 15.30 -10.29
N PHE A 39 1.84 15.22 -10.07
CA PHE A 39 2.40 14.76 -8.81
C PHE A 39 1.97 15.64 -7.63
N GLN A 40 2.01 16.96 -7.78
CA GLN A 40 1.57 17.87 -6.71
C GLN A 40 0.07 17.74 -6.42
N ARG A 41 -0.77 17.49 -7.45
CA ARG A 41 -2.19 17.17 -7.25
C ARG A 41 -2.35 15.85 -6.47
N GLU A 42 -1.60 14.82 -6.79
CA GLU A 42 -1.62 13.54 -6.05
C GLU A 42 -1.23 13.74 -4.58
N MET A 43 -0.14 14.47 -4.33
CA MET A 43 0.31 14.74 -2.96
C MET A 43 -0.72 15.52 -2.15
N SER A 44 -1.34 16.53 -2.73
CA SER A 44 -2.29 17.38 -2.02
C SER A 44 -3.69 16.76 -1.89
N ARG A 45 -4.18 16.04 -2.91
CA ARG A 45 -5.57 15.57 -2.99
C ARG A 45 -5.73 14.09 -2.60
N ILE A 46 -4.67 13.30 -2.71
CA ILE A 46 -4.66 11.89 -2.31
C ILE A 46 -3.88 11.73 -1.01
N TYR A 47 -2.57 11.88 -1.04
CA TYR A 47 -1.71 11.64 0.12
C TYR A 47 -1.96 12.60 1.30
N GLY A 48 -2.41 13.81 1.03
CA GLY A 48 -2.80 14.79 2.05
C GLY A 48 -4.20 14.60 2.62
N ARG A 49 -5.05 13.76 2.01
CA ARG A 49 -6.48 13.68 2.38
C ARG A 49 -6.98 12.27 2.65
N HIS A 50 -6.29 11.25 2.18
CA HIS A 50 -6.67 9.85 2.35
C HIS A 50 -6.08 9.23 3.63
N TRP A 51 -6.61 8.05 3.99
CA TRP A 51 -5.98 7.18 4.95
C TRP A 51 -4.77 6.51 4.32
N LEU A 52 -3.64 6.63 5.01
CA LEU A 52 -2.34 6.11 4.56
C LEU A 52 -1.86 5.05 5.54
N PRO A 53 -1.60 3.83 5.09
CA PRO A 53 -1.00 2.81 5.93
C PRO A 53 0.46 3.18 6.23
N VAL A 54 0.89 2.99 7.47
CA VAL A 54 2.23 3.42 7.90
C VAL A 54 3.04 2.35 8.59
N ASP A 55 2.42 1.34 9.21
CA ASP A 55 3.13 0.19 9.78
C ASP A 55 2.19 -0.98 10.09
N HIS A 56 2.75 -2.12 10.50
CA HIS A 56 2.03 -3.25 11.07
C HIS A 56 2.22 -3.29 12.58
N VAL A 57 1.15 -3.58 13.34
CA VAL A 57 1.16 -3.57 14.82
C VAL A 57 2.24 -4.46 15.43
N SER A 58 2.61 -5.55 14.75
CA SER A 58 3.64 -6.48 15.25
C SER A 58 5.02 -5.84 15.40
N ARG A 59 5.28 -4.74 14.71
CA ARG A 59 6.53 -3.98 14.84
C ARG A 59 6.50 -2.96 15.99
N LEU A 60 5.32 -2.72 16.53
CA LEU A 60 5.08 -1.75 17.60
C LEU A 60 4.45 -2.43 18.83
N LYS A 61 4.74 -3.72 19.09
CA LYS A 61 4.11 -4.52 20.18
C LYS A 61 4.35 -3.95 21.58
N GLU A 62 5.53 -3.40 21.84
CA GLU A 62 5.92 -3.01 23.19
C GLU A 62 5.77 -1.51 23.43
N LYS A 63 5.37 -1.15 24.63
CA LYS A 63 5.33 0.28 25.05
C LYS A 63 6.71 0.93 24.88
N GLY A 64 6.72 2.07 24.21
CA GLY A 64 7.92 2.79 23.81
C GLY A 64 8.52 2.35 22.47
N ALA A 65 8.01 1.28 21.84
CA ALA A 65 8.37 0.96 20.47
C ALA A 65 7.94 2.11 19.55
N TYR A 66 8.77 2.40 18.54
CA TYR A 66 8.51 3.44 17.56
C TYR A 66 8.94 3.03 16.17
N SER A 67 8.31 3.63 15.17
CA SER A 67 8.83 3.67 13.81
C SER A 67 8.68 5.06 13.21
N THR A 68 9.53 5.38 12.23
CA THR A 68 9.50 6.64 11.50
C THR A 68 9.30 6.41 10.01
N LEU A 69 8.63 7.35 9.38
CA LEU A 69 8.39 7.35 7.95
C LEU A 69 8.40 8.79 7.43
N ASN A 70 9.09 9.03 6.31
CA ASN A 70 9.00 10.30 5.62
C ASN A 70 7.87 10.24 4.59
N ILE A 71 7.04 11.27 4.56
CA ILE A 71 5.92 11.42 3.62
C ILE A 71 6.02 12.79 2.99
N GLY A 72 6.39 12.86 1.72
CA GLY A 72 6.72 14.11 1.08
C GLY A 72 7.84 14.85 1.85
N SER A 73 7.62 16.10 2.19
CA SER A 73 8.56 16.89 3.01
C SER A 73 8.39 16.68 4.52
N GLY A 74 7.38 15.91 4.95
CA GLY A 74 7.08 15.64 6.36
C GLY A 74 7.75 14.37 6.87
N SER A 75 7.79 14.23 8.21
CA SER A 75 8.20 13.00 8.87
C SER A 75 7.17 12.64 9.93
N VAL A 76 6.69 11.39 9.87
CA VAL A 76 5.75 10.80 10.82
C VAL A 76 6.55 9.96 11.82
N LEU A 77 6.19 10.07 13.08
CA LEU A 77 6.67 9.24 14.18
C LEU A 77 5.48 8.45 14.74
N LEU A 78 5.48 7.14 14.56
CA LEU A 78 4.59 6.23 15.29
C LEU A 78 5.21 5.90 16.63
N LEU A 79 4.41 5.91 17.68
CA LEU A 79 4.87 5.64 19.03
C LEU A 79 3.81 4.82 19.80
N HIS A 80 4.22 3.68 20.35
CA HIS A 80 3.36 2.92 21.25
C HIS A 80 3.43 3.53 22.65
N GLY A 81 2.43 4.33 22.94
CA GLY A 81 2.24 5.01 24.22
C GLY A 81 1.55 4.13 25.28
N ASP A 82 0.99 4.79 26.29
CA ASP A 82 0.21 4.11 27.33
C ASP A 82 -1.19 3.72 26.85
N ASP A 83 -1.75 4.52 25.95
CA ASP A 83 -3.11 4.41 25.43
C ASP A 83 -3.15 3.73 24.04
N GLY A 84 -2.04 3.11 23.60
CA GLY A 84 -1.91 2.44 22.33
C GLY A 84 -0.96 3.16 21.37
N ILE A 85 -1.05 2.80 20.07
CA ILE A 85 -0.23 3.37 19.02
C ILE A 85 -0.81 4.70 18.57
N GLN A 86 0.03 5.74 18.55
CA GLN A 86 -0.30 7.08 18.09
C GLN A 86 0.75 7.60 17.14
N ALA A 87 0.32 8.38 16.16
CA ALA A 87 1.22 9.07 15.24
C ALA A 87 1.38 10.55 15.63
N TYR A 88 2.57 11.04 15.42
CA TYR A 88 2.93 12.43 15.64
C TYR A 88 3.77 12.94 14.49
N HIS A 89 3.75 14.27 14.28
CA HIS A 89 4.78 14.91 13.48
C HIS A 89 6.13 14.77 14.17
N ASN A 90 7.13 14.25 13.48
CA ASN A 90 8.45 13.91 14.03
C ASN A 90 9.35 15.14 14.20
N TYR A 91 8.87 16.16 14.89
CA TYR A 91 9.67 17.37 15.16
C TYR A 91 9.36 17.98 16.54
N CYS A 92 10.39 18.61 17.10
CA CYS A 92 10.29 19.33 18.35
C CYS A 92 9.46 20.61 18.18
N ARG A 93 8.49 20.82 19.06
CA ARG A 93 7.61 22.00 19.09
C ARG A 93 8.35 23.31 19.31
N HIS A 94 9.56 23.25 19.85
CA HIS A 94 10.35 24.46 20.13
C HIS A 94 10.79 25.16 18.82
N ARG A 95 11.54 24.47 17.96
CA ARG A 95 12.13 25.05 16.74
C ARG A 95 12.23 24.06 15.58
N GLY A 96 11.34 23.06 15.50
CA GLY A 96 11.26 22.18 14.35
C GLY A 96 12.37 21.14 14.22
N TYR A 97 13.21 20.93 15.24
CA TYR A 97 14.28 19.92 15.18
C TYR A 97 13.65 18.51 15.05
N LYS A 98 14.08 17.73 14.04
CA LYS A 98 13.65 16.36 13.86
C LYS A 98 14.08 15.52 15.06
N LEU A 99 13.13 14.83 15.70
CA LEU A 99 13.36 14.17 16.99
C LEU A 99 14.00 12.80 16.86
N VAL A 100 13.62 12.05 15.84
CA VAL A 100 14.05 10.67 15.62
C VAL A 100 14.48 10.51 14.16
N GLU A 101 15.72 10.08 13.95
CA GLU A 101 16.25 9.78 12.60
C GLU A 101 16.19 8.30 12.27
N GLU A 102 16.33 7.44 13.29
CA GLU A 102 16.33 6.01 13.11
C GLU A 102 14.96 5.50 12.64
N PRO A 103 14.91 4.52 11.72
CA PRO A 103 13.66 4.05 11.12
C PRO A 103 12.74 3.32 12.10
N SER A 104 13.31 2.72 13.17
CA SER A 104 12.55 2.07 14.23
C SER A 104 13.41 1.83 15.47
N GLY A 105 12.78 1.55 16.60
CA GLY A 105 13.46 1.25 17.84
C GLY A 105 12.53 1.29 19.04
N LYS A 106 13.12 1.48 20.24
CA LYS A 106 12.38 1.58 21.49
C LYS A 106 12.95 2.68 22.38
N ARG A 107 12.09 3.59 22.84
CA ARG A 107 12.47 4.70 23.73
C ARG A 107 11.40 4.95 24.79
N GLN A 108 11.79 5.24 26.01
CA GLN A 108 10.88 5.62 27.10
C GLN A 108 10.49 7.10 27.04
N SER A 109 11.32 7.90 26.39
CA SER A 109 11.12 9.34 26.18
C SER A 109 11.91 9.77 24.96
N LEU A 110 11.48 10.87 24.35
CA LEU A 110 12.12 11.50 23.22
C LEU A 110 12.82 12.77 23.71
N VAL A 111 14.12 12.86 23.53
CA VAL A 111 14.91 14.03 23.94
C VAL A 111 15.32 14.79 22.70
N CYS A 112 14.90 16.04 22.59
CA CYS A 112 15.38 16.94 21.54
C CYS A 112 16.85 17.30 21.79
N LEU A 113 17.72 16.89 20.88
CA LEU A 113 19.17 17.12 21.03
C LEU A 113 19.58 18.59 20.84
N TYR A 114 18.65 19.46 20.42
CA TYR A 114 18.96 20.87 20.22
C TYR A 114 18.88 21.68 21.55
N HIS A 115 17.77 21.57 22.30
CA HIS A 115 17.59 22.34 23.53
C HIS A 115 17.03 21.49 24.69
N CYS A 116 17.20 20.16 24.62
CA CYS A 116 16.85 19.22 25.70
C CYS A 116 15.37 19.26 26.14
N TRP A 117 14.44 19.58 25.20
CA TRP A 117 13.03 19.32 25.46
C TRP A 117 12.79 17.83 25.49
N VAL A 118 12.08 17.34 26.49
CA VAL A 118 11.81 15.91 26.67
C VAL A 118 10.31 15.65 26.54
N TYR A 119 9.95 14.75 25.65
CA TYR A 119 8.59 14.28 25.46
C TYR A 119 8.47 12.86 25.99
N ASP A 120 7.33 12.55 26.63
CA ASP A 120 7.03 11.17 27.01
C ASP A 120 6.53 10.36 25.81
N ARG A 121 6.27 9.06 26.02
CA ARG A 121 5.77 8.16 24.98
C ARG A 121 4.34 8.43 24.51
N ASN A 122 3.62 9.34 25.20
CA ASN A 122 2.32 9.84 24.76
C ASN A 122 2.43 11.22 24.08
N GLY A 123 3.64 11.63 23.68
CA GLY A 123 3.89 12.91 23.01
C GLY A 123 3.78 14.14 23.92
N ARG A 124 3.56 13.99 25.24
CA ARG A 124 3.42 15.13 26.15
C ARG A 124 4.79 15.69 26.51
N LEU A 125 4.90 17.01 26.57
CA LEU A 125 6.14 17.66 27.03
C LEU A 125 6.31 17.41 28.54
N LYS A 126 7.34 16.63 28.91
CA LYS A 126 7.67 16.26 30.31
C LYS A 126 8.52 17.29 31.01
N SER A 127 9.61 17.66 30.35
CA SER A 127 10.57 18.59 30.89
C SER A 127 11.26 19.40 29.78
N LEU A 128 11.83 20.50 30.18
CA LEU A 128 12.60 21.39 29.31
C LEU A 128 13.82 21.90 30.08
N ASN A 129 14.87 22.21 29.36
CA ASN A 129 16.07 22.79 29.96
C ASN A 129 15.93 24.32 30.00
N GLY A 130 16.22 24.91 31.15
CA GLY A 130 16.14 26.35 31.37
C GLY A 130 14.88 26.79 32.13
N THR A 131 15.04 27.84 32.91
CA THR A 131 13.99 28.41 33.78
C THR A 131 13.44 29.73 33.22
N TYR A 132 13.86 30.12 32.01
CA TYR A 132 13.60 31.44 31.44
C TYR A 132 12.44 31.48 30.44
N PHE A 133 11.43 30.67 30.70
CA PHE A 133 10.18 30.80 29.94
C PHE A 133 9.28 31.82 30.64
N ASP A 134 8.60 32.61 29.83
CA ASP A 134 7.56 33.52 30.29
C ASP A 134 6.54 32.78 31.13
N HIS A 135 5.95 33.46 32.09
CA HIS A 135 4.86 32.92 32.92
C HIS A 135 3.60 32.53 32.14
N PHE A 136 3.51 32.92 30.88
CA PHE A 136 2.46 32.45 29.94
C PHE A 136 2.80 31.12 29.28
N PHE A 137 4.00 30.54 29.47
CA PHE A 137 4.33 29.25 28.86
C PHE A 137 3.55 28.12 29.51
N GLU A 138 2.63 27.52 28.72
CA GLU A 138 1.84 26.38 29.16
C GLU A 138 2.47 25.09 28.58
N LYS A 139 3.15 24.33 29.44
CA LYS A 139 3.83 23.09 29.06
C LYS A 139 2.88 22.08 28.40
N GLU A 140 1.67 22.00 28.87
CA GLU A 140 0.61 21.10 28.41
C GLU A 140 0.21 21.36 26.94
N LYS A 141 0.34 22.59 26.46
CA LYS A 141 0.05 22.99 25.07
C LYS A 141 1.24 22.77 24.12
N ASN A 142 2.40 22.35 24.64
CA ASN A 142 3.64 22.19 23.88
C ASN A 142 4.04 20.72 23.68
N GLY A 143 3.08 19.78 23.76
CA GLY A 143 3.24 18.40 23.32
C GLY A 143 3.49 18.28 21.82
N LEU A 144 3.90 17.09 21.36
CA LEU A 144 4.01 16.79 19.95
C LEU A 144 2.66 16.97 19.24
N LEU A 145 2.67 17.42 18.01
CA LEU A 145 1.46 17.53 17.21
C LEU A 145 0.99 16.13 16.79
N PRO A 146 -0.21 15.71 17.21
CA PRO A 146 -0.74 14.41 16.82
C PRO A 146 -1.15 14.42 15.35
N ILE A 147 -1.08 13.25 14.74
CA ILE A 147 -1.67 12.94 13.45
C ILE A 147 -2.81 11.96 13.73
N ARG A 148 -3.97 12.17 13.11
CA ARG A 148 -5.11 11.26 13.27
C ARG A 148 -4.69 9.84 12.90
N THR A 149 -4.87 8.91 13.84
CA THR A 149 -4.33 7.55 13.76
C THR A 149 -5.43 6.56 14.08
N GLU A 150 -5.56 5.53 13.26
CA GLU A 150 -6.44 4.40 13.52
C GLU A 150 -5.71 3.08 13.26
N VAL A 151 -6.06 2.06 14.02
CA VAL A 151 -5.58 0.70 13.81
C VAL A 151 -6.76 -0.17 13.37
N ARG A 152 -6.63 -0.78 12.19
CA ARG A 152 -7.62 -1.74 11.68
C ARG A 152 -6.90 -2.97 11.15
N HIS A 153 -7.38 -4.14 11.52
CA HIS A 153 -6.87 -5.41 11.02
C HIS A 153 -5.35 -5.60 11.12
N GLY A 154 -4.74 -5.06 12.18
CA GLY A 154 -3.29 -5.13 12.38
C GLY A 154 -2.46 -4.08 11.63
N VAL A 155 -3.07 -3.28 10.77
CA VAL A 155 -2.40 -2.17 10.07
C VAL A 155 -2.66 -0.86 10.80
N VAL A 156 -1.62 -0.04 10.92
CA VAL A 156 -1.69 1.32 11.46
C VAL A 156 -1.89 2.27 10.29
N PHE A 157 -2.97 3.04 10.36
CA PHE A 157 -3.32 4.06 9.37
C PHE A 157 -3.21 5.45 9.97
N VAL A 158 -2.80 6.41 9.14
CA VAL A 158 -2.81 7.83 9.47
C VAL A 158 -3.51 8.63 8.39
N THR A 159 -4.04 9.80 8.76
CA THR A 159 -4.51 10.79 7.79
C THR A 159 -4.16 12.19 8.28
N PHE A 160 -3.84 13.07 7.33
CA PHE A 160 -3.55 14.49 7.61
C PHE A 160 -4.79 15.37 7.47
N ALA A 161 -5.92 14.80 7.04
CA ALA A 161 -7.17 15.53 6.84
C ALA A 161 -8.12 15.32 8.02
N ASP A 162 -8.74 16.40 8.47
CA ASP A 162 -9.80 16.37 9.49
C ASP A 162 -11.07 15.75 8.94
N ASP A 163 -11.33 15.92 7.62
CA ASP A 163 -12.49 15.48 6.88
C ASP A 163 -12.25 14.19 6.07
N ALA A 164 -11.25 13.39 6.45
CA ALA A 164 -11.01 12.09 5.82
C ALA A 164 -12.25 11.19 5.91
N PRO A 165 -12.53 10.38 4.87
CA PRO A 165 -13.65 9.45 4.89
C PRO A 165 -13.56 8.47 6.06
N ASP A 166 -14.65 7.77 6.35
CA ASP A 166 -14.63 6.69 7.33
C ASP A 166 -13.67 5.58 6.86
N LEU A 167 -12.80 5.11 7.76
CA LEU A 167 -11.79 4.11 7.39
C LEU A 167 -12.43 2.77 7.01
N ASP A 168 -13.53 2.38 7.64
CA ASP A 168 -14.18 1.11 7.33
C ASP A 168 -14.88 1.18 5.96
N GLU A 169 -15.35 2.37 5.51
CA GLU A 169 -15.83 2.59 4.13
C GLU A 169 -14.69 2.48 3.11
N VAL A 170 -13.51 3.03 3.43
CA VAL A 170 -12.32 2.93 2.57
C VAL A 170 -11.87 1.47 2.43
N LEU A 171 -11.87 0.73 3.53
CA LEU A 171 -11.41 -0.66 3.56
C LEU A 171 -12.41 -1.64 2.91
N GLY A 172 -13.71 -1.32 2.87
CA GLY A 172 -14.71 -2.17 2.24
C GLY A 172 -14.61 -3.65 2.65
N GLU A 173 -14.47 -4.54 1.67
CA GLU A 173 -14.35 -5.99 1.91
C GLU A 173 -12.95 -6.45 2.39
N PHE A 174 -11.96 -5.56 2.49
CA PHE A 174 -10.64 -5.93 2.99
C PHE A 174 -10.68 -6.64 4.35
N GLY A 175 -11.64 -6.27 5.20
CA GLY A 175 -11.83 -6.89 6.51
C GLY A 175 -12.01 -8.41 6.47
N GLU A 176 -12.62 -8.97 5.40
CA GLU A 176 -12.79 -10.41 5.23
C GLU A 176 -11.45 -11.10 4.91
N PHE A 177 -10.62 -10.51 4.03
CA PHE A 177 -9.27 -11.02 3.78
C PHE A 177 -8.45 -10.97 5.07
N ALA A 178 -8.43 -9.84 5.74
CA ALA A 178 -7.66 -9.66 6.97
C ALA A 178 -8.08 -10.66 8.06
N ARG A 179 -9.36 -10.97 8.18
CA ARG A 179 -9.91 -11.94 9.14
C ARG A 179 -9.49 -13.39 8.77
N VAL A 180 -9.65 -13.78 7.52
CA VAL A 180 -9.36 -15.13 7.04
C VAL A 180 -7.87 -15.45 7.13
N TYR A 181 -7.03 -14.46 6.86
CA TYR A 181 -5.58 -14.60 6.96
C TYR A 181 -5.01 -14.20 8.32
N GLU A 182 -5.86 -13.93 9.30
CA GLU A 182 -5.49 -13.58 10.69
C GLU A 182 -4.44 -12.45 10.75
N LEU A 183 -4.57 -11.47 9.84
CA LEU A 183 -3.55 -10.45 9.58
C LEU A 183 -3.09 -9.72 10.84
N ALA A 184 -4.01 -9.43 11.77
CA ALA A 184 -3.69 -8.71 13.01
C ALA A 184 -2.78 -9.52 13.96
N ASP A 185 -2.79 -10.84 13.85
CA ASP A 185 -2.05 -11.75 14.72
C ASP A 185 -0.69 -12.13 14.14
N LEU A 186 -0.45 -11.82 12.86
CA LEU A 186 0.81 -12.16 12.20
C LEU A 186 1.99 -11.37 12.77
N GLU A 187 3.16 -11.93 12.64
CA GLU A 187 4.44 -11.31 13.04
C GLU A 187 5.28 -10.93 11.82
N CYS A 188 5.70 -9.68 11.78
CA CYS A 188 6.68 -9.22 10.82
C CYS A 188 8.06 -9.75 11.21
N VAL A 189 8.54 -10.77 10.50
CA VAL A 189 9.87 -11.35 10.73
C VAL A 189 10.97 -10.59 9.99
N GLN A 190 10.62 -9.94 8.90
CA GLN A 190 11.55 -9.13 8.12
C GLN A 190 10.83 -7.97 7.42
N ALA A 191 11.52 -6.84 7.30
CA ALA A 191 11.13 -5.72 6.45
C ALA A 191 12.35 -5.26 5.65
N LYS A 192 12.15 -4.83 4.41
CA LYS A 192 13.21 -4.32 3.55
C LYS A 192 12.71 -3.17 2.70
N ASP A 193 13.55 -2.13 2.59
CA ASP A 193 13.30 -0.95 1.78
C ASP A 193 14.02 -1.07 0.44
N TYR A 194 13.33 -0.63 -0.63
CA TYR A 194 13.85 -0.58 -2.00
C TYR A 194 13.62 0.83 -2.55
N PRO A 195 14.68 1.59 -2.86
CA PRO A 195 14.55 2.78 -3.68
C PRO A 195 14.25 2.38 -5.12
N VAL A 196 13.29 3.05 -5.75
CA VAL A 196 12.87 2.77 -7.14
C VAL A 196 12.86 4.06 -7.94
N ALA A 197 13.62 4.12 -9.04
CA ALA A 197 13.68 5.27 -9.93
C ALA A 197 12.50 5.26 -10.92
N SER A 198 11.28 5.26 -10.38
CA SER A 198 10.03 5.19 -11.12
C SER A 198 8.91 5.95 -10.41
N ASN A 199 7.87 6.30 -11.16
CA ASN A 199 6.64 6.81 -10.59
C ASN A 199 5.92 5.72 -9.77
N TRP A 200 5.38 6.08 -8.61
CA TRP A 200 4.70 5.18 -7.70
C TRP A 200 3.53 4.40 -8.33
N LYS A 201 2.81 5.00 -9.29
CA LYS A 201 1.70 4.35 -10.00
C LYS A 201 2.17 3.18 -10.86
N LEU A 202 3.35 3.28 -11.46
CA LEU A 202 3.92 2.19 -12.27
C LEU A 202 4.27 0.99 -11.38
N VAL A 203 4.73 1.22 -10.16
CA VAL A 203 4.91 0.15 -9.17
C VAL A 203 3.56 -0.45 -8.77
N ALA A 204 2.55 0.38 -8.50
CA ALA A 204 1.20 -0.09 -8.19
C ALA A 204 0.58 -0.90 -9.35
N HIS A 205 0.84 -0.52 -10.61
CA HIS A 205 0.40 -1.28 -11.77
C HIS A 205 1.10 -2.64 -11.86
N ASN A 206 2.43 -2.64 -11.79
CA ASN A 206 3.24 -3.84 -11.96
C ASN A 206 2.84 -4.96 -10.98
N VAL A 207 2.60 -4.64 -9.71
CA VAL A 207 2.21 -5.65 -8.70
C VAL A 207 0.74 -6.09 -8.79
N ASN A 208 -0.08 -5.46 -9.63
CA ASN A 208 -1.51 -5.76 -9.79
C ASN A 208 -1.85 -6.44 -11.12
N GLU A 209 -0.86 -6.86 -11.90
CA GLU A 209 -1.04 -7.68 -13.10
C GLU A 209 0.03 -8.77 -13.15
N SER A 210 -0.22 -9.85 -13.89
CA SER A 210 0.70 -10.99 -13.98
C SER A 210 1.18 -11.30 -15.40
N LEU A 211 0.85 -10.45 -16.37
CA LEU A 211 1.21 -10.63 -17.77
C LEU A 211 2.72 -10.60 -18.02
N HIS A 212 3.47 -9.90 -17.17
CA HIS A 212 4.93 -9.84 -17.23
C HIS A 212 5.63 -11.08 -16.66
N PHE A 213 4.94 -11.94 -15.88
CA PHE A 213 5.55 -13.09 -15.18
C PHE A 213 6.34 -14.02 -16.11
N PRO A 214 5.83 -14.44 -17.29
CA PRO A 214 6.57 -15.35 -18.18
C PRO A 214 7.92 -14.81 -18.63
N THR A 215 8.06 -13.50 -18.72
CA THR A 215 9.27 -12.83 -19.23
C THR A 215 10.18 -12.34 -18.11
N ALA A 216 9.59 -11.80 -17.02
CA ALA A 216 10.32 -11.20 -15.91
C ALA A 216 10.68 -12.22 -14.83
N HIS A 217 9.70 -12.99 -14.37
CA HIS A 217 9.80 -13.79 -13.14
C HIS A 217 9.78 -15.30 -13.41
N LYS A 218 10.87 -15.85 -13.96
CA LYS A 218 10.93 -17.27 -14.29
C LYS A 218 10.67 -18.20 -13.11
N ASP A 219 11.12 -17.82 -11.90
CA ASP A 219 10.93 -18.62 -10.70
C ASP A 219 9.48 -18.54 -10.20
N LEU A 220 8.87 -17.35 -10.21
CA LEU A 220 7.49 -17.15 -9.83
C LEU A 220 6.54 -17.80 -10.86
N HIS A 221 6.79 -17.57 -12.15
CA HIS A 221 6.04 -18.19 -13.26
C HIS A 221 6.07 -19.71 -13.22
N ARG A 222 7.17 -20.33 -12.76
CA ARG A 222 7.25 -21.78 -12.57
C ARG A 222 6.25 -22.29 -11.54
N ILE A 223 5.94 -21.48 -10.53
CA ILE A 223 5.10 -21.84 -9.39
C ILE A 223 3.64 -21.46 -9.63
N THR A 224 3.40 -20.32 -10.29
CA THR A 224 2.07 -19.74 -10.45
C THR A 224 1.53 -19.94 -11.85
N ASP A 225 0.21 -19.98 -11.99
CA ASP A 225 -0.50 -20.12 -13.27
C ASP A 225 -1.26 -18.84 -13.59
N PHE A 226 -0.72 -18.02 -14.50
CA PHE A 226 -1.37 -16.77 -14.87
C PHE A 226 -2.56 -16.96 -15.83
N ASP A 227 -2.67 -18.15 -16.48
CA ASP A 227 -3.85 -18.51 -17.27
C ASP A 227 -5.05 -18.90 -16.40
N ASP A 228 -4.80 -19.25 -15.11
CA ASP A 228 -5.82 -19.49 -14.09
C ASP A 228 -5.75 -18.37 -13.05
N ALA A 229 -6.27 -17.23 -13.43
CA ALA A 229 -6.28 -15.99 -12.66
C ALA A 229 -7.60 -15.25 -12.88
N GLY A 230 -7.90 -14.26 -12.04
CA GLY A 230 -9.08 -13.42 -12.19
C GLY A 230 -9.04 -12.22 -11.27
N THR A 231 -9.97 -11.30 -11.47
CA THR A 231 -10.14 -10.10 -10.66
C THR A 231 -11.28 -10.26 -9.66
N TYR A 232 -11.22 -9.47 -8.58
CA TYR A 232 -12.29 -9.34 -7.61
C TYR A 232 -13.10 -8.08 -7.87
N ASP A 233 -14.41 -8.15 -7.78
CA ASP A 233 -15.29 -6.98 -7.71
C ASP A 233 -15.44 -6.57 -6.24
N LEU A 234 -14.64 -5.57 -5.81
CA LEU A 234 -14.53 -5.16 -4.42
C LEU A 234 -15.10 -3.76 -4.23
N ARG A 235 -15.79 -3.53 -3.10
CA ARG A 235 -16.24 -2.20 -2.68
C ARG A 235 -15.19 -1.54 -1.80
N GLY A 236 -15.24 -0.21 -1.72
CA GLY A 236 -14.26 0.62 -1.02
C GLY A 236 -13.19 1.14 -1.96
N ASP A 237 -12.15 1.70 -1.39
CA ASP A 237 -10.97 2.12 -2.16
C ASP A 237 -9.94 0.98 -2.23
N ILE A 238 -10.43 -0.18 -2.64
CA ILE A 238 -9.64 -1.40 -2.78
C ILE A 238 -9.83 -2.01 -4.17
N VAL A 239 -8.80 -2.64 -4.67
CA VAL A 239 -8.81 -3.45 -5.89
C VAL A 239 -8.11 -4.78 -5.64
N GLY A 240 -8.40 -5.79 -6.43
CA GLY A 240 -7.76 -7.07 -6.21
C GLY A 240 -7.90 -8.07 -7.35
N ALA A 241 -7.01 -9.05 -7.31
CA ALA A 241 -6.93 -10.17 -8.24
C ALA A 241 -6.52 -11.44 -7.48
N TRP A 242 -6.68 -12.57 -8.11
CA TRP A 242 -6.16 -13.84 -7.62
C TRP A 242 -5.48 -14.62 -8.74
N GLN A 243 -4.60 -15.51 -8.36
CA GLN A 243 -3.86 -16.36 -9.28
C GLN A 243 -3.59 -17.71 -8.65
N SER A 244 -3.76 -18.78 -9.41
CA SER A 244 -3.53 -20.14 -8.92
C SER A 244 -2.05 -20.47 -8.77
N ILE A 245 -1.74 -21.34 -7.81
CA ILE A 245 -0.47 -22.03 -7.65
C ILE A 245 -0.57 -23.36 -8.41
N ARG A 246 0.39 -23.65 -9.29
CA ARG A 246 0.41 -24.85 -10.11
C ARG A 246 0.43 -26.11 -9.26
N SER A 247 -0.22 -27.17 -9.74
CA SER A 247 -0.20 -28.48 -9.09
C SER A 247 1.23 -28.95 -8.84
N GLY A 248 1.46 -29.53 -7.66
CA GLY A 248 2.79 -29.99 -7.21
C GLY A 248 3.56 -28.98 -6.36
N PHE A 249 3.10 -27.73 -6.28
CA PHE A 249 3.65 -26.73 -5.36
C PHE A 249 2.65 -26.45 -4.22
N ASN A 250 3.14 -26.07 -3.05
CA ASN A 250 2.32 -25.77 -1.88
C ASN A 250 2.70 -24.47 -1.16
N SER A 251 3.65 -23.72 -1.74
CA SER A 251 4.06 -22.42 -1.21
C SER A 251 4.70 -21.59 -2.31
N VAL A 252 4.49 -20.28 -2.26
CA VAL A 252 5.16 -19.32 -3.13
C VAL A 252 6.50 -18.97 -2.50
N SER A 253 7.51 -19.78 -2.82
CA SER A 253 8.86 -19.68 -2.29
C SER A 253 9.87 -20.13 -3.35
N MET A 254 11.16 -19.84 -3.18
CA MET A 254 12.21 -20.21 -4.14
C MET A 254 12.19 -21.72 -4.47
N THR A 255 11.81 -22.57 -3.53
CA THR A 255 11.68 -24.01 -3.76
C THR A 255 10.31 -24.42 -4.30
N GLY A 256 9.28 -23.60 -4.13
CA GLY A 256 7.88 -23.93 -4.39
C GLY A 256 7.24 -24.80 -3.29
N HIS A 257 7.98 -25.07 -2.21
CA HIS A 257 7.56 -25.96 -1.13
C HIS A 257 7.78 -25.37 0.24
N SER A 258 6.89 -25.70 1.15
CA SER A 258 6.92 -25.31 2.56
C SER A 258 6.50 -26.47 3.46
N ARG A 259 7.07 -26.51 4.67
CA ARG A 259 6.60 -27.36 5.78
C ARG A 259 5.73 -26.58 6.77
N ARG A 260 5.53 -25.27 6.54
CA ARG A 260 4.66 -24.46 7.39
C ARG A 260 3.22 -24.93 7.27
N THR A 261 2.52 -24.86 8.37
CA THR A 261 1.08 -25.14 8.41
C THR A 261 0.33 -24.01 7.72
N PRO A 262 -0.62 -24.29 6.83
CA PRO A 262 -1.50 -23.27 6.32
C PRO A 262 -2.22 -22.52 7.44
N LEU A 263 -2.47 -21.25 7.25
CA LEU A 263 -3.21 -20.41 8.19
C LEU A 263 -4.61 -21.04 8.45
N PRO A 264 -5.04 -21.12 9.72
CA PRO A 264 -6.15 -22.00 10.12
C PRO A 264 -7.48 -21.68 9.46
N LEU A 265 -7.73 -20.40 9.19
CA LEU A 265 -9.01 -19.94 8.65
C LEU A 265 -9.04 -19.86 7.12
N VAL A 266 -7.91 -20.09 6.44
CA VAL A 266 -7.85 -20.08 4.98
C VAL A 266 -8.59 -21.28 4.42
N PRO A 267 -9.64 -21.06 3.61
CA PRO A 267 -10.41 -22.14 2.98
C PRO A 267 -9.50 -23.05 2.14
N GLU A 268 -9.82 -24.33 2.06
CA GLU A 268 -8.98 -25.29 1.32
C GLU A 268 -8.85 -24.91 -0.16
N ALA A 269 -9.92 -24.39 -0.77
CA ALA A 269 -9.92 -23.93 -2.15
C ALA A 269 -8.94 -22.76 -2.41
N ASP A 270 -8.66 -21.93 -1.40
CA ASP A 270 -7.77 -20.78 -1.51
C ASP A 270 -6.32 -21.11 -1.14
N ARG A 271 -6.03 -22.34 -0.64
CA ARG A 271 -4.66 -22.76 -0.31
C ARG A 271 -3.76 -22.93 -1.53
N GLN A 272 -4.35 -23.04 -2.71
CA GLN A 272 -3.65 -23.11 -4.00
C GLN A 272 -3.76 -21.78 -4.78
N ARG A 273 -3.87 -20.65 -4.06
CA ARG A 273 -3.98 -19.31 -4.66
C ARG A 273 -3.06 -18.32 -3.97
N ILE A 274 -2.70 -17.28 -4.72
CA ILE A 274 -2.25 -16.00 -4.20
C ILE A 274 -3.42 -15.03 -4.41
N ASN A 275 -3.81 -14.30 -3.36
CA ASN A 275 -4.76 -13.22 -3.48
C ASN A 275 -4.00 -11.90 -3.36
N TRP A 276 -4.05 -11.10 -4.41
CA TRP A 276 -3.47 -9.79 -4.49
C TRP A 276 -4.53 -8.76 -4.16
N ILE A 277 -4.33 -8.01 -3.08
CA ILE A 277 -5.28 -6.97 -2.66
C ILE A 277 -4.51 -5.67 -2.47
N THR A 278 -4.99 -4.63 -3.11
CA THR A 278 -4.43 -3.28 -2.98
C THR A 278 -5.44 -2.37 -2.32
N ILE A 279 -5.08 -1.78 -1.20
CA ILE A 279 -5.79 -0.65 -0.59
C ILE A 279 -5.17 0.61 -1.17
N LEU A 280 -5.98 1.34 -1.91
CA LEU A 280 -5.54 2.59 -2.54
C LEU A 280 -5.31 3.69 -1.50
N PRO A 281 -4.29 4.52 -1.67
CA PRO A 281 -3.44 4.61 -2.86
C PRO A 281 -2.27 3.62 -2.92
N ASN A 282 -1.78 3.03 -1.82
CA ASN A 282 -0.39 2.61 -1.79
C ASN A 282 -0.06 1.37 -0.93
N LEU A 283 -1.05 0.63 -0.45
CA LEU A 283 -0.83 -0.59 0.34
C LEU A 283 -1.27 -1.82 -0.45
N LEU A 284 -0.33 -2.72 -0.67
CA LEU A 284 -0.50 -3.93 -1.44
C LEU A 284 -0.26 -5.16 -0.56
N PHE A 285 -1.07 -6.19 -0.76
CA PHE A 285 -0.94 -7.47 -0.09
C PHE A 285 -0.82 -8.60 -1.10
N GLY A 286 0.01 -9.58 -0.77
CA GLY A 286 -0.02 -10.90 -1.35
C GLY A 286 -0.37 -11.91 -0.26
N PHE A 287 -1.60 -12.41 -0.26
CA PHE A 287 -2.09 -13.40 0.68
C PHE A 287 -1.83 -14.80 0.13
N THR A 288 -1.02 -15.58 0.82
CA THR A 288 -0.75 -17.00 0.53
C THR A 288 -1.24 -17.88 1.67
N ALA A 289 -1.31 -19.18 1.45
CA ALA A 289 -1.82 -20.10 2.46
C ALA A 289 -1.01 -20.11 3.76
N ASP A 290 0.28 -19.82 3.73
CA ASP A 290 1.23 -20.04 4.81
C ASP A 290 1.99 -18.79 5.28
N TYR A 291 1.75 -17.62 4.63
CA TYR A 291 2.27 -16.31 5.03
C TYR A 291 1.54 -15.20 4.28
N VAL A 292 1.76 -13.96 4.71
CA VAL A 292 1.27 -12.76 4.03
C VAL A 292 2.44 -11.83 3.71
N MET A 293 2.46 -11.32 2.49
CA MET A 293 3.27 -10.17 2.13
C MET A 293 2.45 -8.89 2.30
N MET A 294 3.09 -7.87 2.81
CA MET A 294 2.53 -6.52 2.85
C MET A 294 3.56 -5.57 2.24
N GLN A 295 3.14 -4.71 1.36
CA GLN A 295 4.04 -3.81 0.64
C GLN A 295 3.41 -2.44 0.50
N TRP A 296 4.13 -1.39 0.81
CA TRP A 296 3.70 -0.02 0.58
C TRP A 296 4.65 0.71 -0.33
N VAL A 297 4.05 1.58 -1.13
CA VAL A 297 4.76 2.38 -2.13
C VAL A 297 4.63 3.85 -1.74
N TRP A 298 5.74 4.52 -1.48
CA TRP A 298 5.76 5.92 -1.07
C TRP A 298 6.38 6.78 -2.15
N PRO A 299 5.62 7.71 -2.75
CA PRO A 299 6.13 8.65 -3.73
C PRO A 299 7.09 9.65 -3.08
N GLU A 300 8.20 9.94 -3.74
CA GLU A 300 9.17 10.97 -3.35
C GLU A 300 9.21 12.12 -4.35
N SER A 301 9.05 11.80 -5.63
CA SER A 301 8.98 12.74 -6.75
C SER A 301 8.16 12.13 -7.89
N PRO A 302 7.89 12.86 -8.98
CA PRO A 302 7.27 12.25 -10.16
C PRO A 302 8.00 11.01 -10.69
N GLY A 303 9.32 10.94 -10.50
CA GLY A 303 10.17 9.88 -11.04
C GLY A 303 10.85 8.99 -10.01
N THR A 304 10.56 9.15 -8.73
CA THR A 304 11.13 8.31 -7.66
C THR A 304 10.10 7.97 -6.61
N CYS A 305 10.18 6.74 -6.13
CA CYS A 305 9.46 6.28 -4.96
C CYS A 305 10.32 5.32 -4.16
N PHE A 306 9.93 5.00 -2.95
CA PHE A 306 10.50 3.86 -2.26
C PHE A 306 9.40 2.85 -1.90
N VAL A 307 9.78 1.59 -1.89
CA VAL A 307 8.91 0.48 -1.53
C VAL A 307 9.42 -0.14 -0.25
N ARG A 308 8.55 -0.32 0.73
CA ARG A 308 8.84 -1.15 1.91
C ARG A 308 8.05 -2.42 1.84
N HIS A 309 8.74 -3.54 1.88
CA HIS A 309 8.15 -4.87 1.85
C HIS A 309 8.30 -5.53 3.23
N PHE A 310 7.21 -6.18 3.69
CA PHE A 310 7.15 -6.90 4.96
C PHE A 310 6.77 -8.35 4.70
N TRP A 311 7.43 -9.26 5.41
CA TRP A 311 7.11 -10.69 5.43
C TRP A 311 6.49 -11.03 6.77
N LEU A 312 5.21 -11.42 6.73
CA LEU A 312 4.38 -11.66 7.91
C LEU A 312 4.08 -13.16 8.02
N PHE A 313 4.33 -13.73 9.19
CA PHE A 313 4.09 -15.14 9.46
C PHE A 313 3.28 -15.33 10.74
N HIS A 314 2.58 -16.45 10.85
CA HIS A 314 1.81 -16.75 12.04
C HIS A 314 2.74 -17.09 13.23
N PRO A 315 2.43 -16.64 14.46
CA PRO A 315 3.26 -16.85 15.64
C PRO A 315 3.54 -18.34 15.94
N SER A 316 2.59 -19.24 15.64
CA SER A 316 2.80 -20.68 15.81
C SER A 316 3.89 -21.25 14.89
N GLU A 317 4.19 -20.58 13.79
CA GLU A 317 5.29 -20.95 12.91
C GLU A 317 6.60 -20.33 13.36
N THR A 318 6.59 -19.03 13.70
CA THR A 318 7.81 -18.31 14.14
C THR A 318 8.37 -18.84 15.45
N ALA A 319 7.54 -19.49 16.27
CA ALA A 319 7.94 -20.10 17.53
C ALA A 319 8.61 -21.49 17.37
N LYS A 320 8.64 -22.08 16.17
CA LYS A 320 9.26 -23.38 15.93
C LYS A 320 10.78 -23.26 15.82
N ASP A 321 11.52 -24.20 16.38
CA ASP A 321 12.98 -24.20 16.34
C ASP A 321 13.56 -24.31 14.91
N ASP A 322 12.82 -24.93 14.00
CA ASP A 322 13.17 -25.12 12.58
C ASP A 322 12.51 -24.10 11.64
N PHE A 323 11.93 -23.03 12.18
CA PHE A 323 11.34 -21.99 11.37
C PHE A 323 12.37 -21.32 10.46
N SER A 324 12.03 -21.20 9.19
CA SER A 324 12.81 -20.42 8.23
C SER A 324 11.86 -19.71 7.24
N HIS A 325 12.16 -18.46 6.96
CA HIS A 325 11.50 -17.65 5.93
C HIS A 325 12.40 -17.41 4.70
N GLU A 326 13.64 -17.88 4.72
CA GLU A 326 14.67 -17.55 3.73
C GLU A 326 14.26 -17.87 2.29
N ALA A 327 13.60 -19.02 2.05
CA ALA A 327 13.16 -19.38 0.70
C ALA A 327 12.03 -18.49 0.20
N VAL A 328 11.18 -17.98 1.08
CA VAL A 328 10.15 -16.97 0.76
C VAL A 328 10.82 -15.63 0.47
N PHE A 329 11.68 -15.19 1.38
CA PHE A 329 12.41 -13.93 1.23
C PHE A 329 13.22 -13.90 -0.08
N ALA A 330 13.98 -14.95 -0.38
CA ALA A 330 14.83 -15.02 -1.56
C ALA A 330 14.02 -14.94 -2.88
N LEU A 331 12.85 -15.56 -2.93
CA LEU A 331 11.97 -15.45 -4.12
C LEU A 331 11.50 -14.01 -4.32
N TRP A 332 10.91 -13.42 -3.28
CA TRP A 332 10.33 -12.08 -3.39
C TRP A 332 11.37 -10.97 -3.48
N ASP A 333 12.52 -11.12 -2.81
CA ASP A 333 13.62 -10.16 -2.97
C ASP A 333 14.13 -10.13 -4.41
N LYS A 334 14.24 -11.30 -5.05
CA LYS A 334 14.60 -11.41 -6.46
C LYS A 334 13.51 -10.83 -7.37
N ALA A 335 12.25 -11.22 -7.17
CA ALA A 335 11.12 -10.72 -7.95
C ALA A 335 11.01 -9.19 -7.86
N ASN A 336 11.14 -8.63 -6.65
CA ASN A 336 11.14 -7.19 -6.44
C ASN A 336 12.21 -6.47 -7.28
N TYR A 337 13.45 -6.96 -7.35
CA TYR A 337 14.48 -6.35 -8.20
C TYR A 337 14.17 -6.47 -9.69
N GLU A 338 13.59 -7.59 -10.11
CA GLU A 338 13.13 -7.78 -11.49
C GLU A 338 12.00 -6.77 -11.83
N ASP A 339 11.04 -6.57 -10.91
CA ASP A 339 9.95 -5.61 -11.01
C ASP A 339 10.45 -4.17 -11.09
N TRP A 340 11.36 -3.80 -10.19
CA TRP A 340 11.87 -2.41 -10.17
C TRP A 340 12.62 -2.08 -11.46
N GLU A 341 13.38 -3.01 -12.03
CA GLU A 341 14.02 -2.81 -13.32
C GLU A 341 12.98 -2.54 -14.41
N MET A 342 11.85 -3.25 -14.43
CA MET A 342 10.75 -3.02 -15.38
C MET A 342 10.08 -1.68 -15.18
N CYS A 343 9.72 -1.33 -13.93
CA CYS A 343 9.12 -0.05 -13.60
C CYS A 343 10.03 1.12 -14.01
N GLU A 344 11.33 1.03 -13.73
CA GLU A 344 12.30 2.05 -14.10
C GLU A 344 12.47 2.21 -15.62
N ARG A 345 12.50 1.09 -16.35
CA ARG A 345 12.56 1.11 -17.82
C ARG A 345 11.29 1.72 -18.41
N THR A 346 10.13 1.35 -17.88
CA THR A 346 8.83 1.91 -18.29
C THR A 346 8.80 3.41 -18.02
N HIS A 347 9.21 3.86 -16.84
CA HIS A 347 9.26 5.29 -16.52
C HIS A 347 10.16 6.07 -17.47
N ARG A 348 11.35 5.55 -17.80
CA ARG A 348 12.23 6.16 -18.80
C ARG A 348 11.58 6.23 -20.20
N GLY A 349 10.83 5.20 -20.60
CA GLY A 349 10.08 5.21 -21.86
C GLY A 349 8.98 6.27 -21.88
N LEU A 350 8.22 6.37 -20.79
CA LEU A 350 7.16 7.37 -20.61
C LEU A 350 7.68 8.81 -20.53
N SER A 351 8.94 8.99 -20.17
CA SER A 351 9.58 10.33 -20.16
C SER A 351 9.83 10.88 -21.58
N ASN A 352 9.61 10.08 -22.62
CA ASN A 352 9.68 10.57 -23.99
C ASN A 352 8.38 11.31 -24.35
N PRO A 353 8.43 12.63 -24.69
CA PRO A 353 7.23 13.42 -25.00
C PRO A 353 6.50 12.97 -26.28
N LEU A 354 7.14 12.14 -27.11
CA LEU A 354 6.51 11.55 -28.31
C LEU A 354 5.77 10.25 -28.01
N TRP A 355 5.91 9.69 -26.82
CA TRP A 355 5.18 8.49 -26.44
C TRP A 355 3.66 8.74 -26.47
N ARG A 356 2.92 7.75 -26.87
CA ARG A 356 1.44 7.77 -26.89
C ARG A 356 0.93 6.51 -26.21
N PRO A 357 -0.14 6.62 -25.40
CA PRO A 357 -0.71 5.48 -24.71
C PRO A 357 -1.22 4.41 -25.67
N GLY A 358 -0.93 3.17 -25.34
CA GLY A 358 -1.47 1.99 -25.98
C GLY A 358 -2.77 1.53 -25.34
N GLN A 359 -3.37 0.51 -25.93
CA GLN A 359 -4.52 -0.18 -25.38
C GLN A 359 -4.06 -1.17 -24.31
N LEU A 360 -4.74 -1.19 -23.18
CA LEU A 360 -4.58 -2.20 -22.12
C LEU A 360 -5.39 -3.44 -22.47
N SER A 361 -4.92 -4.61 -22.08
CA SER A 361 -5.67 -5.85 -22.21
C SER A 361 -6.78 -5.94 -21.15
N LEU A 362 -7.67 -6.92 -21.29
CA LEU A 362 -8.69 -7.19 -20.25
C LEU A 362 -8.06 -7.68 -18.93
N ASP A 363 -6.91 -8.36 -19.03
CA ASP A 363 -6.18 -8.86 -17.85
C ASP A 363 -5.47 -7.73 -17.06
N GLU A 364 -5.46 -6.49 -17.61
CA GLU A 364 -5.00 -5.27 -16.95
C GLU A 364 -6.15 -4.43 -16.37
N GLU A 365 -7.29 -5.04 -16.08
CA GLU A 365 -8.45 -4.34 -15.53
C GLU A 365 -8.11 -3.60 -14.23
N VAL A 366 -7.35 -4.23 -13.32
CA VAL A 366 -6.95 -3.62 -12.05
C VAL A 366 -6.07 -2.39 -12.28
N VAL A 367 -5.20 -2.41 -13.28
CA VAL A 367 -4.40 -1.24 -13.71
C VAL A 367 -5.32 -0.08 -14.12
N SER A 368 -6.33 -0.38 -14.93
CA SER A 368 -7.32 0.62 -15.36
C SER A 368 -8.14 1.19 -14.19
N GLN A 369 -8.48 0.35 -13.20
CA GLN A 369 -9.20 0.79 -11.99
C GLN A 369 -8.35 1.73 -11.14
N ILE A 370 -7.06 1.43 -10.95
CA ILE A 370 -6.10 2.30 -10.23
C ILE A 370 -5.99 3.65 -10.93
N ASP A 371 -5.80 3.66 -12.24
CA ASP A 371 -5.69 4.89 -13.02
C ASP A 371 -6.98 5.74 -12.96
N ALA A 372 -8.14 5.09 -13.03
CA ALA A 372 -9.43 5.77 -12.91
C ALA A 372 -9.62 6.37 -11.52
N TRP A 373 -9.24 5.64 -10.47
CA TRP A 373 -9.32 6.11 -9.08
C TRP A 373 -8.43 7.34 -8.84
N VAL A 374 -7.18 7.34 -9.33
CA VAL A 374 -6.26 8.47 -9.25
C VAL A 374 -6.77 9.65 -10.05
N ALA A 375 -7.20 9.43 -11.29
CA ALA A 375 -7.70 10.49 -12.17
C ALA A 375 -8.92 11.19 -11.58
N ALA A 376 -9.89 10.44 -11.03
CA ALA A 376 -11.08 11.01 -10.40
C ALA A 376 -10.75 11.93 -9.23
N ARG A 377 -9.72 11.61 -8.44
CA ARG A 377 -9.32 12.40 -7.28
C ARG A 377 -8.40 13.58 -7.61
N THR A 378 -7.75 13.55 -8.77
CA THR A 378 -6.86 14.62 -9.21
C THR A 378 -7.49 15.54 -10.27
N ALA A 379 -8.70 15.25 -10.73
CA ALA A 379 -9.45 16.08 -11.68
C ALA A 379 -9.73 17.49 -11.14
N ASP A 380 -9.66 18.49 -12.01
CA ASP A 380 -10.07 19.85 -11.67
C ASP A 380 -11.59 19.99 -11.81
N HIS A 381 -12.32 20.02 -10.72
CA HIS A 381 -13.78 20.15 -10.68
C HIS A 381 -14.31 21.46 -11.30
N THR A 382 -13.45 22.35 -11.76
CA THR A 382 -13.84 23.64 -12.37
C THR A 382 -13.93 23.60 -13.90
N ARG A 383 -13.61 22.48 -14.57
CA ARG A 383 -13.65 22.37 -16.06
C ARG A 383 -14.73 21.44 -16.61
N ASP A 384 -15.45 20.67 -15.78
CA ASP A 384 -16.38 19.65 -16.27
C ASP A 384 -17.81 20.15 -16.56
N THR A 385 -18.08 21.48 -16.56
CA THR A 385 -19.36 22.00 -17.00
C THR A 385 -19.40 22.33 -18.51
N GLU A 386 -18.31 22.11 -19.25
CA GLU A 386 -18.24 22.28 -20.72
C GLU A 386 -17.64 21.04 -21.41
N ALA A 387 -18.00 19.82 -21.01
CA ALA A 387 -17.66 18.64 -21.79
C ALA A 387 -18.70 18.44 -22.90
N THR A 388 -18.32 18.89 -24.03
CA THR A 388 -18.78 18.69 -25.40
C THR A 388 -19.53 17.40 -25.64
N GLU A 389 -20.72 17.55 -26.27
CA GLU A 389 -21.38 16.49 -27.03
C GLU A 389 -20.36 15.76 -27.96
N PRO A 390 -20.43 14.45 -28.08
CA PRO A 390 -19.59 13.73 -29.03
C PRO A 390 -19.92 14.18 -30.44
N ALA A 391 -18.93 14.65 -31.20
CA ALA A 391 -19.06 15.03 -32.59
C ALA A 391 -19.69 13.87 -33.37
N ARG A 392 -20.88 14.08 -33.93
CA ARG A 392 -21.55 13.18 -34.85
C ARG A 392 -20.58 12.90 -36.02
N PRO A 393 -20.38 11.65 -36.42
CA PRO A 393 -19.62 11.35 -37.63
C PRO A 393 -20.30 12.03 -38.83
N ALA A 394 -19.53 12.74 -39.61
CA ALA A 394 -19.97 13.37 -40.82
C ALA A 394 -20.59 12.31 -41.76
N ALA A 395 -21.82 12.55 -42.18
CA ALA A 395 -22.52 11.72 -43.17
C ALA A 395 -21.68 11.66 -44.46
N VAL A 396 -21.33 10.46 -44.87
CA VAL A 396 -20.77 10.21 -46.18
C VAL A 396 -21.84 10.55 -47.21
N ALA A 397 -21.62 11.59 -48.00
CA ALA A 397 -22.49 11.95 -49.10
C ALA A 397 -22.39 10.86 -50.17
N GLU A 398 -23.48 10.12 -50.39
CA GLU A 398 -23.65 9.31 -51.59
C GLU A 398 -23.74 10.26 -52.81
N GLY A 399 -22.71 10.29 -53.60
CA GLY A 399 -22.71 10.89 -54.92
C GLY A 399 -23.17 9.87 -55.93
N GLY A 400 -24.41 10.00 -56.39
CA GLY A 400 -24.91 9.26 -57.52
C GLY A 400 -24.41 9.90 -58.84
N ALA A 401 -24.08 9.05 -59.78
CA ALA A 401 -24.35 9.00 -61.21
C ALA A 401 -23.37 8.03 -61.88
#